data_ba2dc9a0fca704add401873f381f2545
#
_entry.id   ba2dc9a0fca704add401873f381f2545
#
_cell.length_a   1.000
_cell.length_b   1.000
_cell.length_c   1.000
_cell.angle_alpha   90.00
_cell.angle_beta   90.00
_cell.angle_gamma   90.00
#
_symmetry.space_group_name_H-M   'P 1'
#
loop_
_entity.id
_entity.type
_entity.pdbx_description
1 polymer ?
#
loop_
_entity_poly.entity_id
_entity_poly.type
_entity_poly.pdbx_seq_one_letter_code
_entity_poly.pdbx_strand_id
1 'polypeptide(L)'
;MYTTKELFEEGHSLASSYIQSFQYPWEALSGIKSLILSIGEKLSKDEYDNPKEGVWIHKEASVMPSAYIGSPCIIGKGTEVRHCAFVRGSALIGENCVVGNSVELKNVIISDNVQVPHY
;
A
#
# COMPACT_ATOMS: atom_id res chain seq x y z
N MET A 1 -16.43 9.41 -3.66
CA MET A 1 -15.05 9.24 -3.19
C MET A 1 -14.93 8.00 -2.31
N TYR A 2 -13.88 7.27 -2.47
CA TYR A 2 -13.67 6.07 -1.66
C TYR A 2 -13.18 6.42 -0.27
N THR A 3 -13.76 5.81 0.77
CA THR A 3 -13.07 5.71 2.04
C THR A 3 -11.93 4.71 1.87
N THR A 4 -10.96 4.73 2.75
CA THR A 4 -9.87 3.75 2.65
C THR A 4 -10.40 2.34 2.72
N LYS A 5 -11.40 2.10 3.58
CA LYS A 5 -12.03 0.80 3.70
C LYS A 5 -12.73 0.38 2.41
N GLU A 6 -13.54 1.27 1.84
CA GLU A 6 -14.22 0.98 0.57
C GLU A 6 -13.23 0.74 -0.54
N LEU A 7 -12.21 1.61 -0.62
CA LEU A 7 -11.16 1.48 -1.61
C LEU A 7 -10.47 0.14 -1.48
N PHE A 8 -10.14 -0.25 -0.25
CA PHE A 8 -9.40 -1.48 -0.01
C PHE A 8 -10.28 -2.70 -0.26
N GLU A 9 -11.54 -2.67 0.12
CA GLU A 9 -12.47 -3.77 -0.16
C GLU A 9 -12.60 -3.97 -1.67
N GLU A 10 -12.79 -2.89 -2.41
CA GLU A 10 -12.87 -2.96 -3.85
C GLU A 10 -11.55 -3.40 -4.46
N GLY A 11 -10.45 -2.79 -4.03
CA GLY A 11 -9.12 -3.14 -4.49
C GLY A 11 -8.72 -4.54 -4.09
N HIS A 12 -9.08 -4.97 -2.89
CA HIS A 12 -8.81 -6.32 -2.42
C HIS A 12 -9.56 -7.35 -3.26
N SER A 13 -10.83 -7.09 -3.56
CA SER A 13 -11.63 -7.98 -4.37
C SER A 13 -11.02 -8.15 -5.77
N LEU A 14 -10.65 -7.02 -6.38
CA LEU A 14 -10.00 -7.03 -7.69
C LEU A 14 -8.62 -7.70 -7.63
N ALA A 15 -7.84 -7.38 -6.61
CA ALA A 15 -6.50 -7.93 -6.44
C ALA A 15 -6.54 -9.42 -6.15
N SER A 16 -7.49 -9.87 -5.34
CA SER A 16 -7.64 -11.30 -5.06
C SER A 16 -7.97 -12.07 -6.32
N SER A 17 -8.91 -11.58 -7.12
CA SER A 17 -9.24 -12.20 -8.41
C SER A 17 -8.04 -12.19 -9.34
N TYR A 18 -7.32 -11.07 -9.36
CA TYR A 18 -6.15 -10.92 -10.21
C TYR A 18 -5.06 -11.92 -9.82
N ILE A 19 -4.72 -11.95 -8.53
CA ILE A 19 -3.68 -12.84 -8.02
C ILE A 19 -4.06 -14.30 -8.23
N GLN A 20 -5.31 -14.66 -8.01
CA GLN A 20 -5.79 -16.02 -8.21
C GLN A 20 -5.75 -16.48 -9.65
N SER A 21 -5.85 -15.53 -10.59
CA SER A 21 -5.81 -15.88 -12.00
C SER A 21 -4.41 -16.07 -12.55
N PHE A 22 -3.36 -15.69 -11.78
CA PHE A 22 -1.97 -15.80 -12.19
C PHE A 22 -1.24 -16.85 -11.38
N GLN A 23 -0.52 -17.72 -12.06
CA GLN A 23 0.30 -18.75 -11.43
C GLN A 23 1.75 -18.33 -11.30
N TYR A 24 2.15 -17.26 -12.00
CA TYR A 24 3.54 -16.82 -12.08
C TYR A 24 3.69 -15.43 -11.43
N PRO A 25 4.62 -15.31 -10.47
CA PRO A 25 4.77 -14.07 -9.71
C PRO A 25 5.02 -12.82 -10.57
N TRP A 26 5.81 -12.92 -11.61
CA TRP A 26 6.11 -11.73 -12.39
C TRP A 26 4.88 -11.13 -13.08
N GLU A 27 3.94 -11.94 -13.51
CA GLU A 27 2.70 -11.46 -14.11
C GLU A 27 1.83 -10.76 -13.05
N ALA A 28 1.74 -11.37 -11.86
CA ALA A 28 1.04 -10.77 -10.74
C ALA A 28 1.69 -9.45 -10.32
N LEU A 29 3.03 -9.38 -10.30
CA LEU A 29 3.75 -8.18 -9.90
C LEU A 29 3.46 -7.00 -10.84
N SER A 30 3.46 -7.26 -12.14
CA SER A 30 3.13 -6.23 -13.12
C SER A 30 1.71 -5.70 -12.92
N GLY A 31 0.77 -6.60 -12.64
CA GLY A 31 -0.61 -6.22 -12.39
C GLY A 31 -0.79 -5.47 -11.08
N ILE A 32 -0.04 -5.83 -10.04
CA ILE A 32 -0.08 -5.12 -8.77
C ILE A 32 0.35 -3.66 -8.97
N LYS A 33 1.42 -3.43 -9.70
CA LYS A 33 1.87 -2.07 -10.01
C LYS A 33 0.78 -1.28 -10.73
N SER A 34 0.21 -1.85 -11.77
CA SER A 34 -0.85 -1.19 -12.54
C SER A 34 -2.08 -0.92 -11.69
N LEU A 35 -2.44 -1.86 -10.84
CA LEU A 35 -3.58 -1.71 -9.92
C LEU A 35 -3.35 -0.56 -8.96
N ILE A 36 -2.18 -0.48 -8.34
CA ILE A 36 -1.87 0.58 -7.39
C ILE A 36 -1.93 1.95 -8.06
N LEU A 37 -1.36 2.09 -9.23
CA LEU A 37 -1.38 3.35 -9.96
C LEU A 37 -2.81 3.75 -10.33
N SER A 38 -3.61 2.79 -10.77
CA SER A 38 -5.01 3.04 -11.13
C SER A 38 -5.83 3.48 -9.91
N ILE A 39 -5.65 2.81 -8.77
CA ILE A 39 -6.36 3.17 -7.54
C ILE A 39 -5.89 4.54 -7.05
N GLY A 40 -4.58 4.77 -7.05
CA GLY A 40 -4.01 6.01 -6.56
C GLY A 40 -4.55 7.25 -7.25
N GLU A 41 -4.72 7.18 -8.56
CA GLU A 41 -5.27 8.30 -9.34
C GLU A 41 -6.70 8.65 -8.94
N LYS A 42 -7.43 7.73 -8.34
CA LYS A 42 -8.81 7.93 -7.92
C LYS A 42 -8.93 8.40 -6.47
N LEU A 43 -7.82 8.45 -5.73
CA LEU A 43 -7.85 8.85 -4.33
C LEU A 43 -8.10 10.35 -4.18
N SER A 44 -8.83 10.70 -3.11
CA SER A 44 -9.13 12.09 -2.80
C SER A 44 -7.88 12.81 -2.30
N LYS A 45 -7.60 13.96 -2.88
CA LYS A 45 -6.50 14.82 -2.42
C LYS A 45 -6.78 15.41 -1.03
N ASP A 46 -8.03 15.39 -0.59
CA ASP A 46 -8.40 15.86 0.74
C ASP A 46 -8.03 14.85 1.82
N GLU A 47 -7.93 13.57 1.46
CA GLU A 47 -7.62 12.51 2.40
C GLU A 47 -6.20 11.97 2.24
N TYR A 48 -5.62 12.06 1.06
CA TYR A 48 -4.30 11.49 0.77
C TYR A 48 -3.33 12.55 0.31
N ASP A 49 -2.13 12.49 0.86
CA ASP A 49 -1.01 13.26 0.37
C ASP A 49 -0.32 12.48 -0.76
N ASN A 50 0.23 13.21 -1.70
CA ASN A 50 0.99 12.64 -2.79
C ASN A 50 2.39 13.23 -2.76
N PRO A 51 3.24 12.76 -1.82
CA PRO A 51 4.55 13.38 -1.59
C PRO A 51 5.53 13.23 -2.75
N LYS A 52 5.32 12.21 -3.57
CA LYS A 52 6.06 12.05 -4.81
C LYS A 52 5.23 11.24 -5.80
N GLU A 53 5.63 11.25 -7.05
CA GLU A 53 4.89 10.55 -8.10
C GLU A 53 4.71 9.07 -7.76
N GLY A 54 3.47 8.61 -7.83
CA GLY A 54 3.16 7.21 -7.59
C GLY A 54 3.07 6.81 -6.12
N VAL A 55 3.17 7.76 -5.19
CA VAL A 55 3.06 7.46 -3.76
C VAL A 55 1.91 8.27 -3.15
N TRP A 56 0.97 7.56 -2.51
CA TRP A 56 -0.18 8.17 -1.85
C TRP A 56 -0.22 7.70 -0.41
N ILE A 57 -0.20 8.66 0.52
CA ILE A 57 -0.18 8.39 1.95
C ILE A 57 -1.36 9.11 2.59
N HIS A 58 -2.22 8.35 3.27
CA HIS A 58 -3.34 8.97 3.97
C HIS A 58 -2.84 9.95 5.02
N LYS A 59 -3.54 11.08 5.16
CA LYS A 59 -3.12 12.13 6.09
C LYS A 59 -3.09 11.69 7.54
N GLU A 60 -3.85 10.65 7.88
CA GLU A 60 -3.86 10.07 9.23
C GLU A 60 -2.95 8.85 9.36
N ALA A 61 -2.14 8.56 8.36
CA ALA A 61 -1.09 7.56 8.48
C ALA A 61 0.17 8.18 9.07
N SER A 62 0.97 7.37 9.73
CA SER A 62 2.21 7.79 10.36
C SER A 62 3.38 7.07 9.71
N VAL A 63 4.28 7.84 9.09
CA VAL A 63 5.47 7.28 8.45
C VAL A 63 6.69 7.92 9.09
N MET A 64 7.54 7.10 9.69
CA MET A 64 8.74 7.61 10.36
C MET A 64 9.74 8.17 9.33
N PRO A 65 10.45 9.25 9.68
CA PRO A 65 11.40 9.86 8.73
C PRO A 65 12.48 8.94 8.21
N SER A 66 12.84 7.92 9.00
CA SER A 66 13.87 6.95 8.60
C SER A 66 13.34 5.86 7.67
N ALA A 67 12.02 5.80 7.44
CA ALA A 67 11.44 4.82 6.54
C ALA A 67 11.59 5.29 5.09
N TYR A 68 11.82 4.34 4.20
CA TYR A 68 11.86 4.62 2.76
C TYR A 68 10.56 4.15 2.11
N ILE A 69 9.96 5.00 1.33
CA ILE A 69 8.73 4.66 0.59
C ILE A 69 8.99 4.83 -0.90
N GLY A 70 9.05 3.71 -1.59
CA GLY A 70 9.23 3.71 -3.05
C GLY A 70 7.91 3.70 -3.80
N SER A 71 7.95 4.03 -5.06
CA SER A 71 6.79 4.08 -5.95
C SER A 71 6.64 2.76 -6.72
N PRO A 72 5.39 2.33 -7.03
CA PRO A 72 4.13 2.88 -6.55
C PRO A 72 3.76 2.34 -5.18
N CYS A 73 3.09 3.16 -4.38
CA CYS A 73 2.70 2.77 -3.04
C CYS A 73 1.46 3.53 -2.59
N ILE A 74 0.57 2.85 -1.87
CA ILE A 74 -0.57 3.46 -1.19
C ILE A 74 -0.54 3.01 0.26
N ILE A 75 -0.62 3.97 1.18
CA ILE A 75 -0.66 3.71 2.61
C ILE A 75 -1.96 4.25 3.17
N GLY A 76 -2.77 3.37 3.75
CA GLY A 76 -4.12 3.67 4.20
C GLY A 76 -4.17 4.38 5.55
N LYS A 77 -5.38 4.81 5.90
CA LYS A 77 -5.67 5.55 7.12
C LYS A 77 -5.25 4.80 8.36
N GLY A 78 -4.61 5.49 9.29
CA GLY A 78 -4.23 4.93 10.58
C GLY A 78 -3.09 3.94 10.54
N THR A 79 -2.49 3.71 9.38
CA THR A 79 -1.35 2.80 9.24
C THR A 79 -0.09 3.47 9.76
N GLU A 80 0.74 2.69 10.43
CA GLU A 80 1.99 3.13 11.00
C GLU A 80 3.14 2.42 10.29
N VAL A 81 4.05 3.20 9.72
CA VAL A 81 5.29 2.68 9.12
C VAL A 81 6.44 3.10 10.02
N ARG A 82 7.06 2.13 10.64
CA ARG A 82 8.05 2.36 11.71
C ARG A 82 9.46 2.60 11.18
N HIS A 83 10.36 2.84 12.13
CA HIS A 83 11.73 3.21 11.83
C HIS A 83 12.43 2.21 10.90
N CYS A 84 13.16 2.74 9.93
CA CYS A 84 13.97 1.96 9.01
C CYS A 84 13.20 0.94 8.19
N ALA A 85 11.87 1.03 8.14
CA ALA A 85 11.09 0.20 7.23
C ALA A 85 11.46 0.58 5.79
N PHE A 86 11.51 -0.42 4.93
CA PHE A 86 11.91 -0.22 3.54
C PHE A 86 10.79 -0.72 2.62
N VAL A 87 9.91 0.18 2.23
CA VAL A 87 8.84 -0.14 1.27
C VAL A 87 9.39 0.14 -0.11
N ARG A 88 9.80 -0.91 -0.80
CA ARG A 88 10.52 -0.76 -2.08
C ARG A 88 9.64 -0.37 -3.24
N GLY A 89 8.35 -0.58 -3.12
CA GLY A 89 7.41 -0.21 -4.16
C GLY A 89 6.47 -1.34 -4.50
N SER A 90 5.47 -1.03 -5.33
CA SER A 90 4.38 -1.95 -5.67
C SER A 90 3.71 -2.49 -4.42
N ALA A 91 3.43 -1.59 -3.46
CA ALA A 91 2.83 -1.95 -2.18
C ALA A 91 1.50 -1.22 -2.00
N LEU A 92 0.47 -1.98 -1.68
CA LEU A 92 -0.84 -1.47 -1.29
C LEU A 92 -1.07 -1.87 0.15
N ILE A 93 -1.05 -0.90 1.05
CA ILE A 93 -1.17 -1.13 2.48
C ILE A 93 -2.49 -0.54 2.96
N GLY A 94 -3.33 -1.36 3.56
CA GLY A 94 -4.66 -0.99 3.99
C GLY A 94 -4.68 -0.09 5.22
N GLU A 95 -5.84 -0.06 5.89
CA GLU A 95 -6.04 0.78 7.06
C GLU A 95 -5.57 0.09 8.35
N ASN A 96 -5.07 0.90 9.28
CA ASN A 96 -4.72 0.44 10.64
C ASN A 96 -3.74 -0.72 10.65
N CYS A 97 -2.81 -0.70 9.71
CA CYS A 97 -1.73 -1.67 9.65
C CYS A 97 -0.51 -1.17 10.40
N VAL A 98 0.38 -2.06 10.75
CA VAL A 98 1.67 -1.70 11.32
C VAL A 98 2.75 -2.37 10.48
N VAL A 99 3.62 -1.57 9.90
CA VAL A 99 4.82 -2.05 9.23
C VAL A 99 5.98 -1.87 10.20
N GLY A 100 6.46 -2.97 10.74
CA GLY A 100 7.43 -2.97 11.83
C GLY A 100 8.80 -2.42 11.44
N ASN A 101 9.65 -2.25 12.46
CA ASN A 101 10.99 -1.72 12.28
C ASN A 101 11.81 -2.62 11.34
N SER A 102 12.51 -1.99 10.42
CA SER A 102 13.45 -2.69 9.50
C SER A 102 12.81 -3.75 8.60
N VAL A 103 11.48 -3.74 8.48
CA VAL A 103 10.77 -4.64 7.56
C VAL A 103 10.96 -4.16 6.13
N GLU A 104 11.21 -5.10 5.23
CA GLU A 104 11.25 -4.82 3.80
C GLU A 104 10.00 -5.34 3.14
N LEU A 105 9.31 -4.47 2.39
CA LEU A 105 8.11 -4.81 1.64
C LEU A 105 8.33 -4.52 0.16
N LYS A 106 7.88 -5.44 -0.67
CA LYS A 106 7.97 -5.30 -2.11
C LYS A 106 6.89 -6.15 -2.77
N ASN A 107 6.17 -5.56 -3.72
CA ASN A 107 5.18 -6.29 -4.53
C ASN A 107 4.15 -7.00 -3.64
N VAL A 108 3.49 -6.23 -2.78
CA VAL A 108 2.64 -6.80 -1.74
C VAL A 108 1.34 -6.03 -1.61
N ILE A 109 0.28 -6.74 -1.25
CA ILE A 109 -0.99 -6.17 -0.86
C ILE A 109 -1.26 -6.61 0.58
N ILE A 110 -1.37 -5.65 1.48
CA ILE A 110 -1.60 -5.90 2.90
C ILE A 110 -3.01 -5.42 3.25
N SER A 111 -3.81 -6.35 3.75
CA SER A 111 -5.20 -6.08 4.14
C SER A 111 -5.25 -5.19 5.38
N ASP A 112 -6.44 -4.66 5.69
CA ASP A 112 -6.63 -3.84 6.86
C ASP A 112 -6.31 -4.61 8.14
N ASN A 113 -5.83 -3.88 9.15
CA ASN A 113 -5.57 -4.40 10.50
C ASN A 113 -4.50 -5.50 10.56
N VAL A 114 -3.57 -5.50 9.64
CA VAL A 114 -2.48 -6.47 9.61
C VAL A 114 -1.24 -5.86 10.24
N GLN A 115 -0.56 -6.64 11.09
CA GLN A 115 0.74 -6.28 11.63
C GLN A 115 1.82 -7.07 10.93
N VAL A 116 2.82 -6.38 10.39
CA VAL A 116 3.99 -6.99 9.80
C VAL A 116 5.13 -6.78 10.80
N PRO A 117 5.47 -7.81 11.58
CA PRO A 117 6.47 -7.65 12.64
C PRO A 117 7.86 -7.41 12.05
N HIS A 118 8.70 -6.74 12.84
CA HIS A 118 10.10 -6.62 12.45
C HIS A 118 10.78 -7.97 12.60
N TYR A 119 11.86 -8.08 11.93
CA TYR A 119 12.70 -9.26 12.01
C TYR A 119 13.23 -9.49 13.40
#